data_a6a423b6b4e97ea7506b633c03bf0a8f
#
_entry.id   a6a423b6b4e97ea7506b633c03bf0a8f
#
_cell.length_a   1.000
_cell.length_b   1.000
_cell.length_c   1.000
_cell.angle_alpha   90.00
_cell.angle_beta   90.00
_cell.angle_gamma   90.00
#
_symmetry.space_group_name_H-M   'P 1'
#
loop_
_entity.id
_entity.type
_entity.pdbx_description
1 polymer ?
#
loop_
_entity_poly.entity_id
_entity_poly.type
_entity_poly.pdbx_seq_one_letter_code
_entity_poly.pdbx_strand_id
1 'polypeptide(L)'
;MIRKIILSLAMFVPAMLLLVPSPVLADTITLSLSNPVQSATPGSTLTFDATVSAPSTNAAPVFLNSDNYTIDSPLTLDDSDFFSFPLSLDPGDSYTGAIFTVALPADIVFQTSTGSFEILGGADGLTFDTLATTGFQVNPTPEPGTMLLLATGLGLLAFVMYRKKGKSLSSV
;
A
#
# COMPACT_ATOMS: atom_id res chain seq x y z
N MET A 1 -3.65 62.12 37.34
CA MET A 1 -3.58 61.61 35.97
C MET A 1 -2.96 60.19 35.87
N ILE A 2 -1.94 59.85 36.62
CA ILE A 2 -1.24 58.57 36.60
C ILE A 2 -2.14 57.36 36.92
N ARG A 3 -3.08 57.44 37.83
CA ARG A 3 -3.98 56.33 38.23
C ARG A 3 -4.96 55.89 37.10
N LYS A 4 -5.37 56.82 36.21
CA LYS A 4 -6.28 56.53 35.12
C LYS A 4 -5.55 55.82 33.97
N ILE A 5 -4.25 56.12 33.79
CA ILE A 5 -3.41 55.47 32.75
C ILE A 5 -3.10 54.02 33.13
N ILE A 6 -2.85 53.74 34.42
CA ILE A 6 -2.57 52.36 34.91
C ILE A 6 -3.82 51.49 34.78
N LEU A 7 -5.02 52.02 35.01
CA LEU A 7 -6.26 51.25 34.87
C LEU A 7 -6.59 50.93 33.39
N SER A 8 -6.25 51.83 32.44
CA SER A 8 -6.40 51.55 30.98
C SER A 8 -5.41 50.53 30.46
N LEU A 9 -4.17 50.53 30.99
CA LEU A 9 -3.15 49.57 30.59
C LEU A 9 -3.43 48.16 31.13
N ALA A 10 -3.97 48.05 32.36
CA ALA A 10 -4.35 46.77 32.97
C ALA A 10 -5.54 46.07 32.26
N MET A 11 -6.37 46.81 31.53
CA MET A 11 -7.53 46.25 30.82
C MET A 11 -7.16 45.78 29.40
N PHE A 12 -6.02 46.22 28.84
CA PHE A 12 -5.56 45.80 27.48
C PHE A 12 -4.75 44.51 27.51
N VAL A 13 -4.08 44.16 28.61
CA VAL A 13 -3.26 42.96 28.73
C VAL A 13 -4.07 41.65 28.68
N PRO A 14 -5.24 41.52 29.33
CA PRO A 14 -6.03 40.28 29.26
C PRO A 14 -6.69 40.06 27.90
N ALA A 15 -6.95 41.09 27.08
CA ALA A 15 -7.54 40.95 25.76
C ALA A 15 -6.54 40.39 24.72
N MET A 16 -5.24 40.59 24.92
CA MET A 16 -4.20 40.07 24.03
C MET A 16 -3.84 38.62 24.31
N LEU A 17 -4.19 38.08 25.48
CA LEU A 17 -3.94 36.68 25.86
C LEU A 17 -4.96 35.70 25.26
N LEU A 18 -6.08 36.19 24.69
CA LEU A 18 -7.14 35.39 24.09
C LEU A 18 -6.91 35.09 22.59
N LEU A 19 -5.85 35.62 22.01
CA LEU A 19 -5.45 35.39 20.62
C LEU A 19 -4.31 34.35 20.48
N VAL A 20 -4.24 33.37 21.37
CA VAL A 20 -3.37 32.21 21.14
C VAL A 20 -4.03 31.40 20.02
N PRO A 21 -3.45 31.33 18.81
CA PRO A 21 -3.99 30.47 17.78
C PRO A 21 -3.96 29.03 18.31
N SER A 22 -5.12 28.40 18.37
CA SER A 22 -5.19 26.96 18.64
C SER A 22 -4.35 26.28 17.58
N PRO A 23 -3.47 25.31 17.93
CA PRO A 23 -2.79 24.53 16.93
C PRO A 23 -3.86 23.84 16.06
N VAL A 24 -3.94 24.21 14.81
CA VAL A 24 -4.72 23.47 13.82
C VAL A 24 -3.95 22.18 13.64
N LEU A 25 -4.46 21.08 14.17
CA LEU A 25 -3.97 19.76 13.85
C LEU A 25 -4.23 19.56 12.35
N ALA A 26 -3.19 19.20 11.63
CA ALA A 26 -3.36 18.81 10.23
C ALA A 26 -4.30 17.59 10.18
N ASP A 27 -5.34 17.67 9.36
CA ASP A 27 -6.23 16.55 9.14
C ASP A 27 -5.43 15.42 8.47
N THR A 28 -5.57 14.21 8.98
CA THR A 28 -4.77 13.04 8.57
C THR A 28 -5.67 11.87 8.24
N ILE A 29 -5.11 10.90 7.51
CA ILE A 29 -5.73 9.58 7.33
C ILE A 29 -4.75 8.49 7.75
N THR A 30 -5.27 7.27 7.94
CA THR A 30 -4.48 6.05 8.00
C THR A 30 -4.79 5.20 6.79
N LEU A 31 -3.77 4.57 6.21
CA LEU A 31 -3.87 3.64 5.09
C LEU A 31 -3.25 2.31 5.50
N SER A 32 -4.01 1.23 5.39
CA SER A 32 -3.57 -0.12 5.73
C SER A 32 -4.02 -1.12 4.67
N LEU A 33 -3.09 -1.87 4.09
CA LEU A 33 -3.40 -3.00 3.21
C LEU A 33 -3.77 -4.23 4.03
N SER A 34 -4.81 -4.94 3.62
CA SER A 34 -5.26 -6.17 4.28
C SER A 34 -4.22 -7.29 4.16
N ASN A 35 -3.60 -7.41 2.99
CA ASN A 35 -2.55 -8.37 2.68
C ASN A 35 -1.41 -7.67 1.94
N PRO A 36 -0.47 -7.01 2.64
CA PRO A 36 0.61 -6.24 2.00
C PRO A 36 1.65 -7.12 1.30
N VAL A 37 1.71 -8.41 1.62
CA VAL A 37 2.61 -9.39 0.99
C VAL A 37 1.77 -10.48 0.34
N GLN A 38 1.84 -10.57 -0.99
CA GLN A 38 1.09 -11.56 -1.75
C GLN A 38 2.02 -12.39 -2.65
N SER A 39 1.56 -13.61 -2.96
CA SER A 39 2.27 -14.51 -3.87
C SER A 39 1.34 -14.93 -5.01
N ALA A 40 1.89 -15.02 -6.22
CA ALA A 40 1.13 -15.41 -7.40
C ALA A 40 2.00 -16.07 -8.47
N THR A 41 1.38 -16.80 -9.37
CA THR A 41 2.07 -17.38 -10.55
C THR A 41 2.29 -16.31 -11.63
N PRO A 42 3.34 -16.45 -12.46
CA PRO A 42 3.54 -15.59 -13.62
C PRO A 42 2.28 -15.52 -14.51
N GLY A 43 2.01 -14.37 -15.08
CA GLY A 43 0.83 -14.11 -15.92
C GLY A 43 -0.47 -13.86 -15.15
N SER A 44 -0.45 -13.82 -13.81
CA SER A 44 -1.62 -13.52 -12.98
C SER A 44 -1.68 -12.04 -12.56
N THR A 45 -2.84 -11.63 -12.05
CA THR A 45 -3.07 -10.30 -11.46
C THR A 45 -3.46 -10.49 -9.99
N LEU A 46 -2.86 -9.68 -9.13
CA LEU A 46 -3.15 -9.59 -7.69
C LEU A 46 -3.98 -8.35 -7.40
N THR A 47 -5.00 -8.48 -6.55
CA THR A 47 -5.77 -7.34 -6.04
C THR A 47 -5.32 -7.03 -4.62
N PHE A 48 -5.11 -5.75 -4.34
CA PHE A 48 -4.78 -5.25 -3.02
C PHE A 48 -5.96 -4.47 -2.45
N ASP A 49 -6.51 -5.00 -1.36
CA ASP A 49 -7.56 -4.35 -0.60
C ASP A 49 -6.94 -3.49 0.51
N ALA A 50 -7.48 -2.29 0.68
CA ALA A 50 -7.05 -1.36 1.69
C ALA A 50 -8.21 -0.89 2.58
N THR A 51 -7.88 -0.54 3.81
CA THR A 51 -8.72 0.26 4.69
C THR A 51 -8.10 1.65 4.82
N VAL A 52 -8.89 2.67 4.49
CA VAL A 52 -8.57 4.08 4.66
C VAL A 52 -9.48 4.64 5.74
N SER A 53 -8.92 5.28 6.76
CA SER A 53 -9.70 5.81 7.89
C SER A 53 -9.27 7.23 8.24
N ALA A 54 -10.23 8.10 8.46
CA ALA A 54 -10.02 9.44 9.00
C ALA A 54 -10.20 9.39 10.54
N PRO A 55 -9.17 9.71 11.34
CA PRO A 55 -9.30 9.76 12.79
C PRO A 55 -10.44 10.69 13.25
N SER A 56 -11.15 10.31 14.29
CA SER A 56 -12.21 11.15 14.87
C SER A 56 -11.70 12.45 15.50
N THR A 57 -10.38 12.60 15.59
CA THR A 57 -9.70 13.82 16.06
C THR A 57 -9.48 14.86 14.96
N ASN A 58 -9.73 14.52 13.70
CA ASN A 58 -9.70 15.48 12.60
C ASN A 58 -10.75 16.57 12.86
N ALA A 59 -10.43 17.81 12.49
CA ALA A 59 -11.31 18.96 12.68
C ALA A 59 -12.33 19.10 11.53
N ALA A 60 -12.04 18.55 10.36
CA ALA A 60 -12.83 18.65 9.14
C ALA A 60 -12.70 17.36 8.28
N PRO A 61 -13.56 17.19 7.25
CA PRO A 61 -13.40 16.12 6.27
C PRO A 61 -12.05 16.22 5.56
N VAL A 62 -11.46 15.05 5.24
CA VAL A 62 -10.22 14.95 4.45
C VAL A 62 -10.57 14.48 3.05
N PHE A 63 -10.15 15.23 2.04
CA PHE A 63 -10.38 14.90 0.62
C PHE A 63 -9.28 13.98 0.11
N LEU A 64 -9.69 12.94 -0.65
CA LEU A 64 -8.82 11.97 -1.33
C LEU A 64 -8.79 12.33 -2.81
N ASN A 65 -7.83 13.16 -3.23
CA ASN A 65 -7.88 13.82 -4.54
C ASN A 65 -7.14 13.07 -5.63
N SER A 66 -6.12 12.28 -5.27
CA SER A 66 -5.28 11.53 -6.20
C SER A 66 -4.50 10.47 -5.44
N ASP A 67 -3.78 9.68 -6.17
CA ASP A 67 -2.78 8.75 -5.67
C ASP A 67 -1.47 8.90 -6.43
N ASN A 68 -0.43 8.24 -5.92
CA ASN A 68 0.85 8.05 -6.56
C ASN A 68 1.43 6.71 -6.13
N TYR A 69 2.26 6.09 -6.97
CA TYR A 69 2.85 4.79 -6.63
C TYR A 69 4.26 4.60 -7.20
N THR A 70 4.99 3.69 -6.59
CA THR A 70 6.22 3.12 -7.14
C THR A 70 6.09 1.61 -7.20
N ILE A 71 6.71 0.98 -8.20
CA ILE A 71 6.73 -0.48 -8.33
C ILE A 71 7.99 -0.94 -9.06
N ASP A 72 8.56 -2.05 -8.61
CA ASP A 72 9.72 -2.67 -9.27
C ASP A 72 9.33 -3.24 -10.62
N SER A 73 10.11 -2.89 -11.66
CA SER A 73 9.97 -3.50 -12.99
C SER A 73 10.32 -5.01 -12.91
N PRO A 74 9.65 -5.89 -13.66
CA PRO A 74 8.72 -5.63 -14.76
C PRO A 74 7.23 -5.65 -14.36
N LEU A 75 6.88 -5.57 -13.08
CA LEU A 75 5.49 -5.52 -12.64
C LEU A 75 4.81 -4.24 -13.15
N THR A 76 3.49 -4.30 -13.32
CA THR A 76 2.67 -3.13 -13.64
C THR A 76 1.54 -2.99 -12.63
N LEU A 77 1.28 -1.77 -12.18
CA LEU A 77 0.20 -1.45 -11.26
C LEU A 77 -0.91 -0.70 -12.02
N ASP A 78 -2.15 -1.03 -11.74
CA ASP A 78 -3.36 -0.34 -12.18
C ASP A 78 -4.08 0.19 -10.93
N ASP A 79 -4.19 1.51 -10.84
CA ASP A 79 -4.76 2.28 -9.74
C ASP A 79 -6.23 2.64 -9.93
N SER A 80 -6.87 2.16 -11.00
CA SER A 80 -8.26 2.51 -11.34
C SER A 80 -9.27 2.21 -10.23
N ASP A 81 -9.00 1.21 -9.37
CA ASP A 81 -9.84 0.86 -8.24
C ASP A 81 -9.88 1.97 -7.16
N PHE A 82 -8.80 2.78 -7.03
CA PHE A 82 -8.76 3.93 -6.11
C PHE A 82 -9.90 4.91 -6.37
N PHE A 83 -10.29 5.13 -7.63
CA PHE A 83 -11.38 6.04 -7.99
C PHE A 83 -12.77 5.55 -7.58
N SER A 84 -12.87 4.33 -7.04
CA SER A 84 -14.09 3.80 -6.41
C SER A 84 -14.20 4.16 -4.92
N PHE A 85 -13.13 4.72 -4.33
CA PHE A 85 -13.15 5.22 -2.95
C PHE A 85 -13.96 6.51 -2.85
N PRO A 86 -14.49 6.84 -1.66
CA PRO A 86 -15.17 8.11 -1.44
C PRO A 86 -14.21 9.27 -1.68
N LEU A 87 -14.72 10.38 -2.24
CA LEU A 87 -13.92 11.58 -2.53
C LEU A 87 -13.44 12.28 -1.25
N SER A 88 -14.09 12.02 -0.11
CA SER A 88 -13.70 12.53 1.20
C SER A 88 -14.16 11.60 2.30
N LEU A 89 -13.48 11.68 3.45
CA LEU A 89 -13.85 10.98 4.68
C LEU A 89 -14.12 11.99 5.77
N ASP A 90 -15.28 11.91 6.43
CA ASP A 90 -15.59 12.68 7.62
C ASP A 90 -14.77 12.15 8.83
N PRO A 91 -14.52 12.98 9.85
CA PRO A 91 -13.83 12.55 11.06
C PRO A 91 -14.48 11.33 11.71
N GLY A 92 -13.73 10.23 11.81
CA GLY A 92 -14.19 8.94 12.33
C GLY A 92 -14.64 7.95 11.26
N ASP A 93 -14.75 8.37 10.00
CA ASP A 93 -15.13 7.47 8.90
C ASP A 93 -14.00 6.53 8.49
N SER A 94 -14.42 5.40 7.94
CA SER A 94 -13.52 4.38 7.39
C SER A 94 -14.17 3.74 6.16
N TYR A 95 -13.35 3.48 5.15
CA TYR A 95 -13.75 2.76 3.95
C TYR A 95 -12.77 1.62 3.66
N THR A 96 -13.29 0.45 3.24
CA THR A 96 -12.48 -0.72 2.87
C THR A 96 -12.91 -1.22 1.49
N GLY A 97 -11.94 -1.44 0.62
CA GLY A 97 -12.16 -1.95 -0.73
C GLY A 97 -10.86 -2.20 -1.47
N ALA A 98 -10.97 -2.72 -2.71
CA ALA A 98 -9.85 -2.81 -3.61
C ALA A 98 -9.32 -1.41 -3.91
N ILE A 99 -7.99 -1.23 -3.83
CA ILE A 99 -7.37 0.08 -4.04
C ILE A 99 -6.49 0.10 -5.29
N PHE A 100 -5.86 -1.02 -5.62
CA PHE A 100 -5.11 -1.20 -6.87
C PHE A 100 -4.93 -2.68 -7.20
N THR A 101 -4.56 -2.96 -8.44
CA THR A 101 -4.13 -4.30 -8.87
C THR A 101 -2.69 -4.29 -9.35
N VAL A 102 -2.03 -5.46 -9.28
CA VAL A 102 -0.67 -5.66 -9.79
C VAL A 102 -0.65 -6.85 -10.74
N ALA A 103 -0.26 -6.61 -11.99
CA ALA A 103 -0.11 -7.66 -12.99
C ALA A 103 1.35 -8.16 -13.04
N LEU A 104 1.49 -9.49 -13.03
CA LEU A 104 2.76 -10.19 -13.18
C LEU A 104 2.92 -10.64 -14.64
N PRO A 105 3.99 -10.24 -15.35
CA PRO A 105 4.30 -10.80 -16.67
C PRO A 105 4.49 -12.32 -16.64
N ALA A 106 4.19 -12.99 -17.75
CA ALA A 106 4.32 -14.44 -17.84
C ALA A 106 5.79 -14.93 -17.79
N ASP A 107 6.74 -14.06 -18.10
CA ASP A 107 8.18 -14.32 -18.15
C ASP A 107 8.95 -13.72 -16.95
N ILE A 108 8.23 -13.36 -15.87
CA ILE A 108 8.85 -12.75 -14.69
C ILE A 108 9.84 -13.69 -14.02
N VAL A 109 10.97 -13.13 -13.59
CA VAL A 109 11.97 -13.84 -12.77
C VAL A 109 11.41 -14.06 -11.36
N PHE A 110 11.63 -15.24 -10.78
CA PHE A 110 11.20 -15.59 -9.42
C PHE A 110 12.03 -14.88 -8.37
N GLN A 111 11.80 -13.59 -8.25
CA GLN A 111 12.41 -12.75 -7.23
C GLN A 111 11.34 -11.86 -6.61
N THR A 112 11.50 -11.54 -5.33
CA THR A 112 10.64 -10.60 -4.62
C THR A 112 10.73 -9.23 -5.25
N SER A 113 9.58 -8.63 -5.51
CA SER A 113 9.43 -7.27 -5.99
C SER A 113 8.64 -6.45 -4.97
N THR A 114 8.97 -5.17 -4.86
CA THR A 114 8.36 -4.25 -3.89
C THR A 114 7.75 -3.06 -4.59
N GLY A 115 6.87 -2.37 -3.88
CA GLY A 115 6.29 -1.13 -4.31
C GLY A 115 5.74 -0.32 -3.13
N SER A 116 5.33 0.90 -3.42
CA SER A 116 4.61 1.75 -2.48
C SER A 116 3.40 2.39 -3.15
N PHE A 117 2.38 2.66 -2.36
CA PHE A 117 1.18 3.37 -2.78
C PHE A 117 0.94 4.52 -1.82
N GLU A 118 0.65 5.71 -2.36
CA GLU A 118 0.43 6.94 -1.62
C GLU A 118 -0.94 7.51 -1.96
N ILE A 119 -1.64 8.03 -0.96
CA ILE A 119 -2.87 8.81 -1.17
C ILE A 119 -2.51 10.28 -1.01
N LEU A 120 -2.91 11.07 -2.01
CA LEU A 120 -2.72 12.52 -2.06
C LEU A 120 -4.04 13.22 -1.86
N GLY A 121 -4.02 14.32 -1.10
CA GLY A 121 -5.23 15.09 -0.84
C GLY A 121 -5.03 16.19 0.19
N GLY A 122 -6.07 16.50 0.97
CA GLY A 122 -5.98 17.52 2.02
C GLY A 122 -7.32 18.08 2.44
N ALA A 123 -7.32 19.36 2.87
CA ALA A 123 -8.49 20.05 3.42
C ALA A 123 -9.55 20.40 2.36
N ASP A 124 -9.23 20.28 1.08
CA ASP A 124 -10.15 20.59 -0.04
C ASP A 124 -9.84 19.73 -1.27
N GLY A 125 -10.67 19.84 -2.31
CA GLY A 125 -10.53 19.10 -3.57
C GLY A 125 -9.37 19.58 -4.48
N LEU A 126 -8.54 20.52 -4.05
CA LEU A 126 -7.44 21.10 -4.84
C LEU A 126 -6.06 20.87 -4.21
N THR A 127 -6.02 20.36 -2.98
CA THR A 127 -4.78 20.08 -2.25
C THR A 127 -4.26 18.68 -2.62
N PHE A 128 -2.95 18.53 -2.83
CA PHE A 128 -2.29 17.28 -3.19
C PHE A 128 -1.10 16.98 -2.27
N ASP A 129 -1.30 17.15 -0.97
CA ASP A 129 -0.30 16.75 0.03
C ASP A 129 -0.34 15.22 0.21
N THR A 130 0.80 14.60 0.52
CA THR A 130 0.83 13.18 0.88
C THR A 130 0.14 12.97 2.22
N LEU A 131 -1.03 12.32 2.19
CA LEU A 131 -1.83 12.04 3.37
C LEU A 131 -1.38 10.75 4.08
N ALA A 132 -1.10 9.70 3.30
CA ALA A 132 -0.62 8.42 3.81
C ALA A 132 0.13 7.64 2.73
N THR A 133 1.08 6.81 3.18
CA THR A 133 1.86 5.92 2.33
C THR A 133 1.87 4.51 2.91
N THR A 134 1.78 3.49 2.07
CA THR A 134 1.92 2.08 2.46
C THR A 134 2.81 1.33 1.48
N GLY A 135 3.61 0.38 1.97
CA GLY A 135 4.42 -0.51 1.15
C GLY A 135 3.71 -1.83 0.87
N PHE A 136 4.04 -2.46 -0.26
CA PHE A 136 3.59 -3.80 -0.59
C PHE A 136 4.71 -4.64 -1.22
N GLN A 137 4.51 -5.97 -1.25
CA GLN A 137 5.46 -6.92 -1.78
C GLN A 137 4.75 -8.00 -2.58
N VAL A 138 5.34 -8.37 -3.71
CA VAL A 138 4.88 -9.45 -4.58
C VAL A 138 5.97 -10.51 -4.68
N ASN A 139 5.59 -11.77 -4.44
CA ASN A 139 6.47 -12.94 -4.54
C ASN A 139 6.00 -13.85 -5.68
N PRO A 140 6.63 -13.81 -6.87
CA PRO A 140 6.32 -14.76 -7.94
C PRO A 140 6.65 -16.17 -7.49
N THR A 141 5.73 -17.12 -7.69
CA THR A 141 5.89 -18.53 -7.35
C THR A 141 5.81 -19.40 -8.59
N PRO A 142 6.64 -20.47 -8.69
CA PRO A 142 6.52 -21.43 -9.78
C PRO A 142 5.14 -22.08 -9.80
N GLU A 143 4.63 -22.35 -10.99
CA GLU A 143 3.40 -23.13 -11.12
C GLU A 143 3.58 -24.53 -10.52
N PRO A 144 2.60 -25.05 -9.76
CA PRO A 144 2.66 -26.41 -9.19
C PRO A 144 2.95 -27.50 -10.23
N GLY A 145 2.45 -27.34 -11.46
CA GLY A 145 2.71 -28.25 -12.58
C GLY A 145 4.16 -28.30 -13.02
N THR A 146 4.90 -27.21 -12.97
CA THR A 146 6.32 -27.15 -13.33
C THR A 146 7.16 -27.97 -12.36
N MET A 147 6.86 -27.91 -11.08
CA MET A 147 7.54 -28.70 -10.05
C MET A 147 7.24 -30.19 -10.20
N LEU A 148 5.99 -30.55 -10.51
CA LEU A 148 5.60 -31.95 -10.78
C LEU A 148 6.28 -32.50 -12.05
N LEU A 149 6.32 -31.70 -13.11
CA LEU A 149 6.99 -32.10 -14.36
C LEU A 149 8.50 -32.27 -14.17
N LEU A 150 9.14 -31.39 -13.41
CA LEU A 150 10.56 -31.52 -13.08
C LEU A 150 10.82 -32.79 -12.24
N ALA A 151 10.00 -33.05 -11.22
CA ALA A 151 10.13 -34.21 -10.36
C ALA A 151 9.93 -35.51 -11.14
N THR A 152 8.92 -35.58 -12.02
CA THR A 152 8.67 -36.74 -12.87
C THR A 152 9.78 -36.95 -13.93
N GLY A 153 10.29 -35.86 -14.52
CA GLY A 153 11.41 -35.93 -15.48
C GLY A 153 12.69 -36.44 -14.83
N LEU A 154 13.06 -35.95 -13.66
CA LEU A 154 14.20 -36.44 -12.89
C LEU A 154 14.02 -37.88 -12.43
N GLY A 155 12.83 -38.28 -12.02
CA GLY A 155 12.49 -39.64 -11.64
C GLY A 155 12.63 -40.62 -12.79
N LEU A 156 12.16 -40.27 -13.99
CA LEU A 156 12.31 -41.06 -15.19
C LEU A 156 13.80 -41.20 -15.61
N LEU A 157 14.55 -40.13 -15.55
CA LEU A 157 15.97 -40.12 -15.85
C LEU A 157 16.74 -41.05 -14.90
N ALA A 158 16.50 -40.95 -13.61
CA ALA A 158 17.09 -41.80 -12.59
C ALA A 158 16.75 -43.29 -12.82
N PHE A 159 15.50 -43.60 -13.20
CA PHE A 159 15.05 -44.93 -13.48
C PHE A 159 15.77 -45.55 -14.74
N VAL A 160 15.92 -44.77 -15.82
CA VAL A 160 16.63 -45.19 -17.00
C VAL A 160 18.11 -45.45 -16.73
N MET A 161 18.75 -44.59 -15.95
CA MET A 161 20.16 -44.78 -15.56
C MET A 161 20.34 -46.01 -14.68
N TYR A 162 19.44 -46.26 -13.74
CA TYR A 162 19.47 -47.47 -12.91
C TYR A 162 19.35 -48.74 -13.74
N ARG A 163 18.42 -48.80 -14.70
CA ARG A 163 18.25 -49.98 -15.61
C ARG A 163 19.48 -50.22 -16.49
N LYS A 164 20.16 -49.20 -16.97
CA LYS A 164 21.42 -49.36 -17.75
C LYS A 164 22.55 -49.98 -16.93
N LYS A 165 22.69 -49.59 -15.65
CA LYS A 165 23.72 -50.11 -14.75
C LYS A 165 23.50 -51.59 -14.41
N GLY A 166 22.25 -52.03 -14.28
CA GLY A 166 21.91 -53.43 -14.00
C GLY A 166 22.26 -54.41 -15.19
N LYS A 167 22.20 -53.93 -16.44
CA LYS A 167 22.55 -54.73 -17.60
C LYS A 167 24.07 -54.93 -17.81
N SER A 168 24.89 -54.00 -17.31
CA SER A 168 26.37 -54.09 -17.40
C SER A 168 26.96 -55.12 -16.44
N LEU A 169 26.26 -55.54 -15.40
CA LEU A 169 26.72 -56.51 -14.40
C LEU A 169 26.32 -57.99 -14.75
N SER A 170 25.52 -58.20 -15.79
CA SER A 170 25.02 -59.54 -16.20
C SER A 170 25.77 -60.14 -17.38
N SER A 171 26.88 -59.51 -17.82
CA SER A 171 27.67 -59.96 -18.99
C SER A 171 29.11 -60.36 -18.65
N VAL A 172 29.35 -60.92 -17.45
CA VAL A 172 30.61 -61.55 -17.06
C VAL A 172 30.36 -63.00 -16.73
#